data_8325ffde48c783bd5a62343282355405
#
_entry.id   8325ffde48c783bd5a62343282355405
#
_cell.length_a   1.000
_cell.length_b   1.000
_cell.length_c   1.000
_cell.angle_alpha   90.00
_cell.angle_beta   90.00
_cell.angle_gamma   90.00
#
_symmetry.space_group_name_H-M   'P 1'
#
loop_
_entity.id
_entity.type
_entity.pdbx_description
1 polymer ?
#
loop_
_entity_poly.entity_id
_entity_poly.type
_entity_poly.pdbx_seq_one_letter_code
_entity_poly.pdbx_strand_id
1 'polypeptide(L)'
;MSDDRALQHALDVEAFRNLGQRYARAADERDTDAIGALFHPDAVIDGLRGSAPLDEYLESLRATPPVFESSMHVLGDPLIDFEVGADEASLDTYAVVYQINAQREGGGNHTLGVRYFDIVERRAGEWRIRHRRTELRFMV
;
A
#
# COMPACT_ATOMS: atom_id res chain seq x y z
N MET A 1 10.52 -3.31 29.47
CA MET A 1 9.63 -2.35 28.79
C MET A 1 8.48 -2.02 29.74
N SER A 2 8.15 -0.76 29.95
CA SER A 2 6.98 -0.37 30.76
C SER A 2 5.69 -0.80 30.06
N ASP A 3 4.59 -0.92 30.84
CA ASP A 3 3.28 -1.30 30.30
C ASP A 3 2.79 -0.27 29.27
N ASP A 4 2.99 1.02 29.51
CA ASP A 4 2.63 2.10 28.58
C ASP A 4 3.39 1.99 27.27
N ARG A 5 4.67 1.66 27.34
CA ARG A 5 5.53 1.48 26.17
C ARG A 5 5.15 0.23 25.38
N ALA A 6 4.80 -0.86 26.06
CA ALA A 6 4.31 -2.07 25.43
C ALA A 6 2.97 -1.82 24.74
N LEU A 7 2.05 -1.08 25.35
CA LEU A 7 0.78 -0.72 24.75
C LEU A 7 0.99 0.17 23.51
N GLN A 8 1.86 1.18 23.61
CA GLN A 8 2.15 2.04 22.47
C GLN A 8 2.74 1.24 21.29
N HIS A 9 3.64 0.31 21.59
CA HIS A 9 4.18 -0.59 20.57
C HIS A 9 3.09 -1.40 19.88
N ALA A 10 2.17 -1.97 20.64
CA ALA A 10 1.05 -2.74 20.08
C ALA A 10 0.13 -1.87 19.21
N LEU A 11 -0.13 -0.63 19.64
CA LEU A 11 -0.93 0.33 18.86
C LEU A 11 -0.22 0.74 17.56
N ASP A 12 1.09 0.92 17.61
CA ASP A 12 1.89 1.23 16.41
C ASP A 12 1.85 0.08 15.41
N VAL A 13 2.03 -1.15 15.87
CA VAL A 13 1.97 -2.35 15.02
C VAL A 13 0.58 -2.50 14.39
N GLU A 14 -0.48 -2.25 15.14
CA GLU A 14 -1.84 -2.28 14.61
C GLU A 14 -2.06 -1.18 13.57
N ALA A 15 -1.50 0.00 13.76
CA ALA A 15 -1.55 1.08 12.78
C ALA A 15 -0.89 0.65 11.45
N PHE A 16 0.24 -0.06 11.51
CA PHE A 16 0.91 -0.56 10.32
C PHE A 16 0.05 -1.56 9.54
N ARG A 17 -0.59 -2.50 10.23
CA ARG A 17 -1.52 -3.45 9.60
C ARG A 17 -2.71 -2.75 8.95
N ASN A 18 -3.27 -1.75 9.61
CA ASN A 18 -4.38 -0.97 9.10
C ASN A 18 -4.04 -0.20 7.82
N LEU A 19 -2.85 0.34 7.69
CA LEU A 19 -2.43 1.02 6.46
C LEU A 19 -2.58 0.11 5.23
N GLY A 20 -2.11 -1.13 5.33
CA GLY A 20 -2.22 -2.10 4.25
C GLY A 20 -3.67 -2.47 3.93
N GLN A 21 -4.47 -2.74 4.94
CA GLN A 21 -5.88 -3.13 4.76
C GLN A 21 -6.72 -1.99 4.18
N ARG A 22 -6.47 -0.76 4.59
CA ARG A 22 -7.13 0.42 4.02
C ARG A 22 -6.71 0.65 2.56
N TYR A 23 -5.42 0.46 2.27
CA TYR A 23 -4.92 0.56 0.89
C TYR A 23 -5.62 -0.45 -0.03
N ALA A 24 -5.71 -1.72 0.40
CA ALA A 24 -6.36 -2.75 -0.39
C ALA A 24 -7.79 -2.36 -0.79
N ARG A 25 -8.58 -1.90 0.15
CA ARG A 25 -9.96 -1.48 -0.11
C ARG A 25 -10.05 -0.22 -0.96
N ALA A 26 -9.24 0.78 -0.66
CA ALA A 26 -9.21 2.01 -1.45
C ALA A 26 -8.79 1.74 -2.90
N ALA A 27 -7.81 0.87 -3.12
CA ALA A 27 -7.38 0.47 -4.45
C ALA A 27 -8.48 -0.29 -5.21
N ASP A 28 -9.15 -1.24 -4.55
CA ASP A 28 -10.23 -2.02 -5.15
C ASP A 28 -11.43 -1.15 -5.53
N GLU A 29 -11.75 -0.16 -4.72
CA GLU A 29 -12.85 0.79 -4.97
C GLU A 29 -12.41 1.97 -5.85
N ARG A 30 -11.15 2.07 -6.21
CA ARG A 30 -10.57 3.17 -7.00
C ARG A 30 -10.80 4.52 -6.34
N ASP A 31 -10.77 4.55 -5.03
CA ASP A 31 -10.90 5.76 -4.21
C ASP A 31 -9.53 6.44 -4.07
N THR A 32 -9.22 7.31 -5.02
CA THR A 32 -7.90 7.97 -5.08
C THR A 32 -7.64 8.86 -3.87
N ASP A 33 -8.66 9.51 -3.34
CA ASP A 33 -8.51 10.35 -2.16
C ASP A 33 -8.19 9.50 -0.92
N ALA A 34 -8.86 8.36 -0.77
CA ALA A 34 -8.57 7.41 0.30
C ALA A 34 -7.16 6.82 0.19
N ILE A 35 -6.69 6.52 -1.02
CA ILE A 35 -5.32 6.09 -1.26
C ILE A 35 -4.35 7.18 -0.79
N GLY A 36 -4.56 8.41 -1.25
CA GLY A 36 -3.68 9.55 -0.92
C GLY A 36 -3.57 9.81 0.57
N ALA A 37 -4.66 9.60 1.32
CA ALA A 37 -4.68 9.81 2.77
C ALA A 37 -3.76 8.85 3.55
N LEU A 38 -3.33 7.75 2.94
CA LEU A 38 -2.44 6.76 3.56
C LEU A 38 -0.96 7.11 3.42
N PHE A 39 -0.64 8.11 2.61
CA PHE A 39 0.73 8.55 2.33
C PHE A 39 0.99 9.94 2.88
N HIS A 40 2.25 10.19 3.25
CA HIS A 40 2.67 11.56 3.50
C HIS A 40 2.70 12.36 2.19
N PRO A 41 2.42 13.67 2.21
CA PRO A 41 2.35 14.47 0.99
C PRO A 41 3.62 14.46 0.13
N ASP A 42 4.78 14.26 0.74
CA ASP A 42 6.08 14.19 0.06
C ASP A 42 6.49 12.75 -0.29
N ALA A 43 5.57 11.79 -0.18
CA ALA A 43 5.85 10.40 -0.48
C ALA A 43 6.24 10.19 -1.94
N VAL A 44 7.07 9.16 -2.15
CA VAL A 44 7.46 8.69 -3.49
C VAL A 44 7.00 7.25 -3.65
N ILE A 45 6.42 6.96 -4.80
CA ILE A 45 5.95 5.61 -5.15
C ILE A 45 6.77 5.10 -6.32
N ASP A 46 7.53 4.03 -6.09
CA ASP A 46 8.19 3.23 -7.12
C ASP A 46 7.25 2.10 -7.50
N GLY A 47 6.33 2.40 -8.41
CA GLY A 47 5.32 1.47 -8.85
C GLY A 47 5.76 0.63 -10.05
N LEU A 48 4.86 -0.21 -10.55
CA LEU A 48 5.14 -1.08 -11.70
C LEU A 48 5.34 -0.28 -13.00
N ARG A 49 4.92 0.98 -13.03
CA ARG A 49 5.03 1.87 -14.20
C ARG A 49 6.16 2.90 -14.08
N GLY A 50 6.95 2.84 -13.03
CA GLY A 50 8.03 3.76 -12.75
C GLY A 50 7.86 4.50 -11.44
N SER A 51 8.76 5.46 -11.19
CA SER A 51 8.81 6.24 -9.96
C SER A 51 8.11 7.58 -10.14
N ALA A 52 7.30 7.98 -9.17
CA ALA A 52 6.61 9.26 -9.17
C ALA A 52 6.39 9.79 -7.75
N PRO A 53 6.37 11.13 -7.57
CA PRO A 53 5.84 11.72 -6.35
C PRO A 53 4.35 11.40 -6.20
N LEU A 54 3.85 11.46 -4.98
CA LEU A 54 2.47 11.08 -4.66
C LEU A 54 1.43 11.80 -5.53
N ASP A 55 1.54 13.11 -5.67
CA ASP A 55 0.57 13.91 -6.44
C ASP A 55 0.49 13.48 -7.92
N GLU A 56 1.63 13.21 -8.54
CA GLU A 56 1.66 12.69 -9.92
C GLU A 56 1.09 11.27 -10.00
N TYR A 57 1.40 10.44 -9.02
CA TYR A 57 0.86 9.08 -8.96
C TYR A 57 -0.68 9.09 -8.86
N LEU A 58 -1.23 9.90 -7.96
CA LEU A 58 -2.69 10.02 -7.79
C LEU A 58 -3.36 10.59 -9.05
N GLU A 59 -2.74 11.58 -9.68
CA GLU A 59 -3.26 12.14 -10.93
C GLU A 59 -3.28 11.11 -12.04
N SER A 60 -2.25 10.28 -12.14
CA SER A 60 -2.21 9.20 -13.14
C SER A 60 -3.32 8.17 -12.91
N LEU A 61 -3.65 7.87 -11.66
CA LEU A 61 -4.77 6.97 -11.33
C LEU A 61 -6.12 7.58 -11.76
N ARG A 62 -6.31 8.88 -11.55
CA ARG A 62 -7.54 9.58 -11.97
C ARG A 62 -7.68 9.65 -13.47
N ALA A 63 -6.59 9.88 -14.18
CA ALA A 63 -6.58 10.05 -15.63
C ALA A 63 -6.68 8.72 -16.40
N THR A 64 -6.33 7.59 -15.76
CA THR A 64 -6.30 6.28 -16.40
C THR A 64 -7.62 5.54 -16.17
N PRO A 65 -8.39 5.23 -17.23
CA PRO A 65 -9.60 4.41 -17.08
C PRO A 65 -9.26 3.03 -16.51
N PRO A 66 -10.18 2.40 -15.79
CA PRO A 66 -9.97 1.05 -15.31
C PRO A 66 -9.79 0.08 -16.48
N VAL A 67 -8.79 -0.78 -16.38
CA VAL A 67 -8.49 -1.81 -17.39
C VAL A 67 -9.13 -3.16 -17.04
N PHE A 68 -9.94 -3.20 -15.99
CA PHE A 68 -10.66 -4.39 -15.53
C PHE A 68 -11.98 -3.98 -14.89
N GLU A 69 -12.93 -4.90 -14.84
CA GLU A 69 -14.26 -4.67 -14.27
C GLU A 69 -14.20 -4.53 -12.74
N SER A 70 -13.46 -5.43 -12.09
CA SER A 70 -13.27 -5.40 -10.65
C SER A 70 -11.90 -5.93 -10.26
N SER A 71 -11.44 -5.57 -9.08
CA SER A 71 -10.22 -6.12 -8.49
C SER A 71 -10.43 -6.41 -7.01
N MET A 72 -9.62 -7.32 -6.51
CA MET A 72 -9.58 -7.63 -5.08
C MET A 72 -8.13 -7.83 -4.66
N HIS A 73 -7.66 -7.00 -3.75
CA HIS A 73 -6.34 -7.15 -3.12
C HIS A 73 -6.50 -7.97 -1.85
N VAL A 74 -5.73 -9.04 -1.74
CA VAL A 74 -5.64 -9.86 -0.53
C VAL A 74 -4.21 -9.75 -0.02
N LEU A 75 -4.04 -9.08 1.12
CA LEU A 75 -2.74 -8.83 1.71
C LEU A 75 -2.41 -9.88 2.77
N GLY A 76 -1.15 -10.33 2.75
CA GLY A 76 -0.58 -11.06 3.87
C GLY A 76 -0.28 -10.12 5.04
N ASP A 77 0.07 -10.70 6.17
CA ASP A 77 0.53 -9.96 7.33
C ASP A 77 1.92 -9.36 7.01
N PRO A 78 2.18 -8.10 7.30
CA PRO A 78 3.48 -7.51 6.99
C PRO A 78 4.59 -8.08 7.87
N LEU A 79 5.76 -8.29 7.29
CA LEU A 79 6.99 -8.40 8.06
C LEU A 79 7.41 -7.00 8.47
N ILE A 80 7.42 -6.74 9.77
CA ILE A 80 7.65 -5.42 10.34
C ILE A 80 9.04 -5.34 10.92
N ASP A 81 9.82 -4.35 10.48
CA ASP A 81 11.10 -3.98 11.10
C ASP A 81 10.92 -2.64 11.78
N PHE A 82 10.86 -2.67 13.12
CA PHE A 82 10.45 -1.51 13.92
C PHE A 82 11.08 -1.56 15.30
N GLU A 83 11.84 -0.55 15.65
CA GLU A 83 12.33 -0.34 17.02
C GLU A 83 11.26 0.37 17.86
N VAL A 84 11.04 -0.15 19.06
CA VAL A 84 10.04 0.39 19.99
C VAL A 84 10.29 1.87 20.24
N GLY A 85 9.26 2.70 19.98
CA GLY A 85 9.33 4.15 20.19
C GLY A 85 9.93 4.93 19.03
N ALA A 86 10.41 4.28 17.99
CA ALA A 86 10.88 4.97 16.78
C ALA A 86 9.73 5.65 16.02
N ASP A 87 10.08 6.62 15.20
CA ASP A 87 9.12 7.33 14.33
C ASP A 87 9.17 6.84 12.88
N GLU A 88 9.87 5.76 12.62
CA GLU A 88 10.00 5.12 11.32
C GLU A 88 9.97 3.61 11.46
N ALA A 89 9.37 2.93 10.49
CA ALA A 89 9.37 1.48 10.38
C ALA A 89 9.41 1.05 8.92
N SER A 90 9.89 -0.17 8.68
CA SER A 90 9.85 -0.83 7.37
C SER A 90 8.81 -1.93 7.40
N LEU A 91 7.96 -1.98 6.38
CA LEU A 91 6.95 -3.02 6.20
C LEU A 91 7.20 -3.74 4.89
N ASP A 92 7.17 -5.06 4.94
CA ASP A 92 7.35 -5.93 3.78
C ASP A 92 6.13 -6.84 3.69
N THR A 93 5.30 -6.64 2.66
CA THR A 93 3.98 -7.24 2.57
C THR A 93 3.80 -7.97 1.24
N TYR A 94 3.45 -9.24 1.28
CA TYR A 94 2.97 -9.96 0.11
C TYR A 94 1.49 -9.68 -0.11
N ALA A 95 1.09 -9.59 -1.38
CA ALA A 95 -0.30 -9.48 -1.74
C ALA A 95 -0.61 -10.28 -3.00
N VAL A 96 -1.83 -10.77 -3.08
CA VAL A 96 -2.39 -11.33 -4.31
C VAL A 96 -3.49 -10.39 -4.78
N VAL A 97 -3.42 -10.00 -6.04
CA VAL A 97 -4.38 -9.09 -6.66
C VAL A 97 -5.12 -9.85 -7.77
N TYR A 98 -6.43 -9.97 -7.61
CA TYR A 98 -7.30 -10.56 -8.64
C TYR A 98 -7.88 -9.43 -9.49
N GLN A 99 -7.72 -9.52 -10.80
CA GLN A 99 -8.29 -8.59 -11.78
C GLN A 99 -9.27 -9.35 -12.65
N ILE A 100 -10.52 -8.93 -12.65
CA ILE A 100 -11.61 -9.64 -13.31
C ILE A 100 -12.03 -8.89 -14.57
N ASN A 101 -12.17 -9.63 -15.67
CA ASN A 101 -12.58 -9.12 -16.98
C ASN A 101 -11.69 -7.94 -17.44
N ALA A 102 -10.41 -8.22 -17.62
CA ALA A 102 -9.47 -7.22 -18.11
C ALA A 102 -9.89 -6.69 -19.48
N GLN A 103 -9.98 -5.36 -19.59
CA GLN A 103 -10.39 -4.61 -20.79
C GLN A 103 -9.18 -4.30 -21.69
N ARG A 104 -8.27 -5.25 -21.84
CA ARG A 104 -7.04 -5.12 -22.62
C ARG A 104 -6.87 -6.29 -23.57
N GLU A 105 -5.96 -6.17 -24.53
CA GLU A 105 -5.62 -7.26 -25.44
C GLU A 105 -5.32 -8.55 -24.66
N GLY A 106 -5.94 -9.65 -25.08
CA GLY A 106 -5.90 -10.93 -24.38
C GLY A 106 -6.99 -11.10 -23.34
N GLY A 107 -7.57 -10.02 -22.82
CA GLY A 107 -8.72 -10.03 -21.91
C GLY A 107 -8.62 -11.00 -20.73
N GLY A 108 -9.78 -11.38 -20.20
CA GLY A 108 -9.92 -12.41 -19.18
C GLY A 108 -9.56 -11.96 -17.76
N ASN A 109 -9.33 -12.95 -16.90
CA ASN A 109 -8.98 -12.73 -15.52
C ASN A 109 -7.48 -12.86 -15.32
N HIS A 110 -6.91 -12.03 -14.46
CA HIS A 110 -5.51 -12.09 -14.11
C HIS A 110 -5.33 -12.17 -12.60
N THR A 111 -4.33 -12.93 -12.19
CA THR A 111 -3.89 -13.00 -10.79
C THR A 111 -2.45 -12.48 -10.73
N LEU A 112 -2.22 -11.45 -9.94
CA LEU A 112 -0.90 -10.87 -9.75
C LEU A 112 -0.41 -11.19 -8.34
N GLY A 113 0.80 -11.71 -8.25
CA GLY A 113 1.52 -11.76 -6.99
C GLY A 113 2.42 -10.55 -6.89
N VAL A 114 2.24 -9.73 -5.87
CA VAL A 114 3.02 -8.52 -5.67
C VAL A 114 3.63 -8.49 -4.27
N ARG A 115 4.66 -7.68 -4.11
CA ARG A 115 5.31 -7.44 -2.83
C ARG A 115 5.53 -5.95 -2.67
N TYR A 116 5.05 -5.42 -1.55
CA TYR A 116 5.21 -4.02 -1.21
C TYR A 116 6.31 -3.86 -0.17
N PHE A 117 7.25 -2.97 -0.45
CA PHE A 117 8.26 -2.53 0.52
C PHE A 117 7.94 -1.09 0.89
N ASP A 118 7.45 -0.88 2.09
CA ASP A 118 7.03 0.43 2.56
C ASP A 118 7.94 0.93 3.66
N ILE A 119 8.28 2.21 3.59
CA ILE A 119 8.82 2.96 4.73
C ILE A 119 7.66 3.80 5.25
N VAL A 120 7.29 3.58 6.50
CA VAL A 120 6.26 4.36 7.19
C VAL A 120 6.92 5.28 8.20
N GLU A 121 6.36 6.46 8.39
CA GLU A 121 6.88 7.49 9.26
C GLU A 121 5.76 8.12 10.05
N ARG A 122 5.99 8.32 11.35
CA ARG A 122 5.05 9.03 12.22
C ARG A 122 5.37 10.52 12.20
N ARG A 123 4.39 11.31 11.77
CA ARG A 123 4.45 12.79 11.79
C ARG A 123 3.19 13.30 12.47
N ALA A 124 3.35 14.21 13.41
CA ALA A 124 2.23 14.77 14.20
C ALA A 124 1.32 13.66 14.77
N GLY A 125 1.91 12.57 15.25
CA GLY A 125 1.20 11.45 15.86
C GLY A 125 0.55 10.47 14.88
N GLU A 126 0.65 10.70 13.58
CA GLU A 126 0.04 9.83 12.56
C GLU A 126 1.09 9.07 11.77
N TRP A 127 0.85 7.76 11.64
CA TRP A 127 1.63 6.90 10.76
C TRP A 127 1.07 6.94 9.35
N ARG A 128 1.94 7.26 8.36
CA ARG A 128 1.63 7.20 6.94
C ARG A 128 2.84 6.69 6.17
N ILE A 129 2.62 6.25 4.96
CA ILE A 129 3.68 5.75 4.09
C ILE A 129 4.45 6.96 3.53
N ARG A 130 5.77 6.94 3.69
CA ARG A 130 6.70 7.92 3.11
C ARG A 130 7.27 7.46 1.77
N HIS A 131 7.46 6.15 1.61
CA HIS A 131 7.99 5.56 0.40
C HIS A 131 7.38 4.18 0.20
N ARG A 132 6.97 3.88 -1.03
CA ARG A 132 6.54 2.54 -1.42
C ARG A 132 7.29 2.09 -2.66
N ARG A 133 7.83 0.88 -2.63
CA ARG A 133 8.31 0.16 -3.81
C ARG A 133 7.46 -1.09 -4.01
N THR A 134 6.93 -1.25 -5.21
CA THR A 134 6.13 -2.42 -5.57
C THR A 134 6.93 -3.33 -6.49
N GLU A 135 6.98 -4.60 -6.16
CA GLU A 135 7.63 -5.64 -6.97
C GLU A 135 6.59 -6.61 -7.49
N LEU A 136 6.54 -6.81 -8.81
CA LEU A 136 5.72 -7.85 -9.41
C LEU A 136 6.46 -9.17 -9.32
N ARG A 137 5.86 -10.14 -8.61
CA ARG A 137 6.45 -11.48 -8.44
C ARG A 137 6.03 -12.42 -9.56
N PHE A 138 4.75 -12.37 -9.95
CA PHE A 138 4.20 -13.15 -11.06
C PHE A 138 2.87 -12.57 -11.51
N MET A 139 2.49 -12.93 -12.72
CA MET A 139 1.14 -12.69 -13.26
C MET A 139 0.69 -13.94 -14.03
N VAL A 140 -0.46 -14.42 -13.71
CA VAL A 140 -1.10 -15.55 -14.38
C VAL A 140 -2.53 -15.25 -14.77
#